data_71f9ff192e5871dc13516244e354da0d
#
_entry.id   71f9ff192e5871dc13516244e354da0d
#
_cell.length_a   1.000
_cell.length_b   1.000
_cell.length_c   1.000
_cell.angle_alpha   90.00
_cell.angle_beta   90.00
_cell.angle_gamma   90.00
#
_symmetry.space_group_name_H-M   'P 1'
#
loop_
_entity.id
_entity.type
_entity.pdbx_description
1 polymer ?
#
loop_
_entity_poly.entity_id
_entity_poly.type
_entity_poly.pdbx_seq_one_letter_code
_entity_poly.pdbx_strand_id
1 'polypeptide(L)'
;MNNLSTILKEFDGRGLNEDQLTDKFEDIAKAAIYGGHFRVNDDYNIYIHEIEFYYHSENESESTIHDWAMYHRGSDVDYFPIGSLHPHNSGIDVTFEREGSYRASFLIRKYRIGNDIIKYPTYLREDLIGYTGCILSDGPRISWIDDEYDKTLVLLRDSRINVRAYDAKGKPLSNAHGEALYDLRPWKFSRPDSQ
;
A
#
# COMPACT_ATOMS: atom_id res chain seq x y z
N MET A 1 -20.04 8.29 5.70
CA MET A 1 -18.60 8.12 6.11
C MET A 1 -17.88 7.38 5.00
N ASN A 2 -16.79 7.93 4.48
CA ASN A 2 -16.01 7.20 3.48
C ASN A 2 -15.07 6.25 4.22
N ASN A 3 -15.42 4.98 4.32
CA ASN A 3 -14.55 3.96 4.87
C ASN A 3 -13.50 3.51 3.83
N LEU A 4 -12.47 2.79 4.26
CA LEU A 4 -11.38 2.37 3.37
C LEU A 4 -11.89 1.63 2.14
N SER A 5 -12.82 0.69 2.32
CA SER A 5 -13.39 -0.10 1.21
C SER A 5 -14.09 0.79 0.16
N THR A 6 -14.82 1.81 0.60
CA THR A 6 -15.48 2.76 -0.30
C THR A 6 -14.45 3.59 -1.06
N ILE A 7 -13.45 4.15 -0.35
CA ILE A 7 -12.41 4.97 -0.97
C ILE A 7 -11.62 4.18 -2.02
N LEU A 8 -11.25 2.92 -1.72
CA LEU A 8 -10.54 2.06 -2.68
C LEU A 8 -11.39 1.74 -3.92
N LYS A 9 -12.69 1.47 -3.75
CA LYS A 9 -13.62 1.20 -4.86
C LYS A 9 -13.88 2.42 -5.74
N GLU A 10 -13.91 3.61 -5.13
CA GLU A 10 -14.14 4.88 -5.81
C GLU A 10 -12.85 5.50 -6.38
N PHE A 11 -11.69 4.93 -6.05
CA PHE A 11 -10.42 5.43 -6.58
C PHE A 11 -10.39 5.30 -8.11
N ASP A 12 -10.05 6.40 -8.76
CA ASP A 12 -9.78 6.45 -10.19
C ASP A 12 -8.50 7.26 -10.44
N GLY A 13 -7.45 6.55 -10.86
CA GLY A 13 -6.14 7.15 -11.13
C GLY A 13 -5.96 7.67 -12.56
N ARG A 14 -6.97 7.48 -13.42
CA ARG A 14 -6.88 7.88 -14.83
C ARG A 14 -6.80 9.39 -14.98
N GLY A 15 -5.91 9.86 -15.84
CA GLY A 15 -5.74 11.27 -16.13
C GLY A 15 -5.18 12.12 -15.00
N LEU A 16 -4.84 11.52 -13.87
CA LEU A 16 -4.24 12.24 -12.74
C LEU A 16 -2.75 12.45 -12.98
N ASN A 17 -2.26 13.63 -12.58
CA ASN A 17 -0.84 13.89 -12.44
C ASN A 17 -0.33 13.40 -11.07
N GLU A 18 0.99 13.51 -10.84
CA GLU A 18 1.62 13.01 -9.63
C GLU A 18 1.11 13.70 -8.33
N ASP A 19 0.87 15.01 -8.37
CA ASP A 19 0.34 15.74 -7.21
C ASP A 19 -1.08 15.29 -6.87
N GLN A 20 -1.94 15.16 -7.89
CA GLN A 20 -3.31 14.69 -7.73
C GLN A 20 -3.37 13.23 -7.21
N LEU A 21 -2.48 12.36 -7.70
CA LEU A 21 -2.34 11.00 -7.16
C LEU A 21 -1.90 11.04 -5.70
N THR A 22 -0.94 11.89 -5.37
CA THR A 22 -0.45 12.05 -4.01
C THR A 22 -1.57 12.46 -3.05
N ASP A 23 -2.43 13.38 -3.44
CA ASP A 23 -3.59 13.79 -2.64
C ASP A 23 -4.59 12.64 -2.45
N LYS A 24 -4.86 11.86 -3.51
CA LYS A 24 -5.70 10.66 -3.41
C LYS A 24 -5.10 9.59 -2.51
N PHE A 25 -3.79 9.41 -2.56
CA PHE A 25 -3.07 8.49 -1.69
C PHE A 25 -3.12 8.93 -0.23
N GLU A 26 -3.08 10.24 0.05
CA GLU A 26 -3.27 10.75 1.41
C GLU A 26 -4.66 10.41 1.97
N ASP A 27 -5.71 10.52 1.17
CA ASP A 27 -7.08 10.15 1.57
C ASP A 27 -7.16 8.65 1.90
N ILE A 28 -6.57 7.79 1.05
CA ILE A 28 -6.49 6.34 1.30
C ILE A 28 -5.65 6.07 2.57
N ALA A 29 -4.52 6.75 2.71
CA ALA A 29 -3.63 6.58 3.87
C ALA A 29 -4.33 6.95 5.18
N LYS A 30 -5.09 8.05 5.22
CA LYS A 30 -5.88 8.43 6.39
C LYS A 30 -6.91 7.36 6.77
N ALA A 31 -7.62 6.83 5.77
CA ALA A 31 -8.59 5.77 6.00
C ALA A 31 -7.92 4.45 6.46
N ALA A 32 -6.74 4.10 5.90
CA ALA A 32 -6.03 2.89 6.27
C ALA A 32 -5.35 2.99 7.65
N ILE A 33 -4.80 4.15 8.01
CA ILE A 33 -4.00 4.32 9.23
C ILE A 33 -4.87 4.68 10.44
N TYR A 34 -5.94 5.43 10.22
CA TYR A 34 -6.79 5.92 11.30
C TYR A 34 -8.20 5.32 11.29
N GLY A 35 -8.68 4.89 10.12
CA GLY A 35 -10.08 4.52 9.91
C GLY A 35 -10.38 3.04 10.06
N GLY A 36 -9.50 2.24 10.67
CA GLY A 36 -9.80 0.84 10.94
C GLY A 36 -8.59 -0.02 11.26
N HIS A 37 -8.84 -1.31 11.22
CA HIS A 37 -7.81 -2.32 11.52
C HIS A 37 -8.17 -3.66 10.87
N PHE A 38 -7.16 -4.51 10.68
CA PHE A 38 -7.41 -5.92 10.38
C PHE A 38 -7.79 -6.66 11.66
N ARG A 39 -8.89 -7.40 11.62
CA ARG A 39 -9.25 -8.38 12.62
C ARG A 39 -8.89 -9.77 12.11
N VAL A 40 -8.12 -10.50 12.91
CA VAL A 40 -7.63 -11.83 12.58
C VAL A 40 -8.26 -12.83 13.54
N ASN A 41 -9.07 -13.76 13.04
CA ASN A 41 -9.78 -14.83 13.77
C ASN A 41 -10.62 -14.37 14.98
N ASP A 42 -11.04 -13.11 15.02
CA ASP A 42 -11.68 -12.47 16.19
C ASP A 42 -10.78 -12.35 17.46
N ASP A 43 -9.51 -12.79 17.38
CA ASP A 43 -8.60 -12.88 18.53
C ASP A 43 -7.72 -11.63 18.67
N TYR A 44 -7.27 -11.03 17.55
CA TYR A 44 -6.48 -9.82 17.62
C TYR A 44 -6.66 -8.88 16.45
N ASN A 45 -6.28 -7.63 16.73
CA ASN A 45 -6.34 -6.52 15.82
C ASN A 45 -4.93 -6.10 15.39
N ILE A 46 -4.77 -5.86 14.08
CA ILE A 46 -3.56 -5.32 13.48
C ILE A 46 -3.88 -3.93 12.97
N TYR A 47 -3.25 -2.91 13.56
CA TYR A 47 -3.42 -1.51 13.18
C TYR A 47 -2.26 -1.07 12.29
N ILE A 48 -2.58 -0.45 11.17
CA ILE A 48 -1.58 0.09 10.24
C ILE A 48 -1.01 1.39 10.81
N HIS A 49 0.32 1.57 10.73
CA HIS A 49 1.03 2.76 11.18
C HIS A 49 1.80 3.47 10.07
N GLU A 50 2.24 2.76 9.05
CA GLU A 50 2.95 3.32 7.90
C GLU A 50 2.64 2.51 6.66
N ILE A 51 2.38 3.20 5.56
CA ILE A 51 2.17 2.60 4.24
C ILE A 51 2.96 3.33 3.17
N GLU A 52 3.19 2.63 2.06
CA GLU A 52 3.94 3.12 0.92
C GLU A 52 3.20 2.76 -0.37
N PHE A 53 2.90 3.76 -1.20
CA PHE A 53 2.10 3.58 -2.42
C PHE A 53 2.94 3.27 -3.64
N TYR A 54 2.31 2.51 -4.54
CA TYR A 54 2.81 2.16 -5.86
C TYR A 54 1.70 2.39 -6.89
N TYR A 55 2.04 2.98 -8.04
CA TYR A 55 1.09 3.21 -9.12
C TYR A 55 1.79 3.10 -10.47
N HIS A 56 1.27 2.25 -11.35
CA HIS A 56 1.80 2.05 -12.69
C HIS A 56 0.67 2.11 -13.70
N SER A 57 0.68 3.14 -14.57
CA SER A 57 -0.24 3.21 -15.70
C SER A 57 0.15 2.16 -16.74
N GLU A 58 -0.82 1.38 -17.17
CA GLU A 58 -0.68 0.44 -18.29
C GLU A 58 -1.30 1.01 -19.59
N ASN A 59 -1.92 2.20 -19.52
CA ASN A 59 -2.49 2.92 -20.64
C ASN A 59 -1.88 4.31 -20.75
N GLU A 60 -0.91 4.48 -21.65
CA GLU A 60 -0.20 5.75 -21.87
C GLU A 60 -1.12 6.89 -22.32
N SER A 61 -2.28 6.57 -22.89
CA SER A 61 -3.28 7.61 -23.28
C SER A 61 -4.02 8.17 -22.05
N GLU A 62 -4.01 7.47 -20.92
CA GLU A 62 -4.68 7.89 -19.69
C GLU A 62 -3.70 8.50 -18.68
N SER A 63 -2.47 8.02 -18.63
CA SER A 63 -1.45 8.56 -17.72
C SER A 63 -0.05 8.11 -18.16
N THR A 64 0.95 8.96 -17.93
CA THR A 64 2.36 8.66 -18.19
C THR A 64 3.14 8.30 -16.92
N ILE A 65 2.43 8.09 -15.81
CA ILE A 65 3.07 7.75 -14.52
C ILE A 65 3.34 6.26 -14.47
N HIS A 66 4.62 5.91 -14.50
CA HIS A 66 5.07 4.53 -14.44
C HIS A 66 5.88 4.27 -13.17
N ASP A 67 5.50 3.24 -12.44
CA ASP A 67 6.25 2.73 -11.32
C ASP A 67 6.86 1.37 -11.64
N TRP A 68 8.08 1.41 -12.16
CA TRP A 68 8.81 0.21 -12.54
C TRP A 68 9.27 -0.65 -11.35
N ALA A 69 9.12 -0.16 -10.13
CA ALA A 69 9.38 -0.91 -8.91
C ALA A 69 8.19 -1.79 -8.47
N MET A 70 7.01 -1.62 -9.06
CA MET A 70 5.82 -2.41 -8.73
C MET A 70 5.99 -3.87 -9.13
N TYR A 71 5.71 -4.80 -8.21
CA TYR A 71 5.95 -6.25 -8.42
C TYR A 71 4.95 -6.89 -9.38
N HIS A 72 3.69 -6.46 -9.36
CA HIS A 72 2.58 -7.07 -10.10
C HIS A 72 2.14 -6.20 -11.29
N ARG A 73 3.09 -5.76 -12.10
CA ARG A 73 2.84 -5.04 -13.36
C ARG A 73 3.06 -5.96 -14.57
N GLY A 74 2.47 -5.56 -15.70
CA GLY A 74 2.66 -6.21 -16.99
C GLY A 74 1.56 -7.21 -17.34
N SER A 75 1.50 -7.56 -18.62
CA SER A 75 0.44 -8.37 -19.22
C SER A 75 0.40 -9.83 -18.73
N ASP A 76 1.49 -10.33 -18.16
CA ASP A 76 1.61 -11.72 -17.73
C ASP A 76 1.11 -11.95 -16.29
N VAL A 77 0.65 -10.88 -15.62
CA VAL A 77 0.14 -10.93 -14.25
C VAL A 77 -1.33 -10.52 -14.25
N ASP A 78 -2.18 -11.37 -13.70
CA ASP A 78 -3.61 -11.08 -13.54
C ASP A 78 -3.83 -9.82 -12.67
N TYR A 79 -4.95 -9.15 -12.92
CA TYR A 79 -5.40 -8.08 -12.03
C TYR A 79 -5.97 -8.65 -10.75
N PHE A 80 -5.62 -8.02 -9.64
CA PHE A 80 -6.15 -8.41 -8.34
C PHE A 80 -7.45 -7.66 -8.02
N PRO A 81 -8.43 -8.33 -7.39
CA PRO A 81 -9.61 -7.65 -6.90
C PRO A 81 -9.24 -6.51 -5.93
N ILE A 82 -10.04 -5.45 -5.92
CA ILE A 82 -9.84 -4.31 -5.00
C ILE A 82 -9.89 -4.78 -3.54
N GLY A 83 -8.89 -4.40 -2.77
CA GLY A 83 -8.73 -4.79 -1.36
C GLY A 83 -8.11 -6.17 -1.16
N SER A 84 -7.57 -6.81 -2.21
CA SER A 84 -6.82 -8.06 -2.05
C SER A 84 -5.52 -7.84 -1.29
N LEU A 85 -5.20 -8.78 -0.42
CA LEU A 85 -3.90 -8.87 0.24
C LEU A 85 -2.95 -9.67 -0.67
N HIS A 86 -1.97 -8.98 -1.24
CA HIS A 86 -0.98 -9.58 -2.13
C HIS A 86 0.38 -9.75 -1.42
N PRO A 87 0.72 -10.97 -0.98
CA PRO A 87 2.00 -11.22 -0.29
C PRO A 87 3.15 -11.31 -1.30
N HIS A 88 4.27 -10.68 -0.95
CA HIS A 88 5.53 -10.77 -1.71
C HIS A 88 6.74 -10.67 -0.77
N ASN A 89 7.97 -10.70 -1.33
CA ASN A 89 9.19 -10.75 -0.53
C ASN A 89 9.41 -9.53 0.40
N SER A 90 8.82 -8.37 0.06
CA SER A 90 8.97 -7.15 0.87
C SER A 90 7.82 -6.93 1.87
N GLY A 91 6.79 -7.79 1.86
CA GLY A 91 5.65 -7.67 2.78
C GLY A 91 4.31 -8.04 2.15
N ILE A 92 3.28 -7.28 2.47
CA ILE A 92 1.93 -7.44 1.93
C ILE A 92 1.45 -6.11 1.38
N ASP A 93 1.02 -6.15 0.13
CA ASP A 93 0.31 -5.06 -0.53
C ASP A 93 -1.21 -5.21 -0.39
N VAL A 94 -1.90 -4.09 -0.27
CA VAL A 94 -3.35 -4.01 -0.48
C VAL A 94 -3.57 -3.42 -1.87
N THR A 95 -4.23 -4.16 -2.76
CA THR A 95 -4.38 -3.78 -4.17
C THR A 95 -5.66 -3.00 -4.44
N PHE A 96 -5.63 -2.07 -5.38
CA PHE A 96 -6.80 -1.32 -5.86
C PHE A 96 -6.63 -0.94 -7.34
N GLU A 97 -6.59 -1.97 -8.17
CA GLU A 97 -6.28 -1.91 -9.59
C GLU A 97 -7.52 -1.71 -10.45
N ARG A 98 -7.30 -1.28 -11.70
CA ARG A 98 -8.33 -1.24 -12.75
C ARG A 98 -7.78 -1.89 -14.01
N GLU A 99 -8.39 -3.00 -14.39
CA GLU A 99 -8.02 -3.78 -15.57
C GLU A 99 -7.97 -2.91 -16.83
N GLY A 100 -6.87 -3.07 -17.60
CA GLY A 100 -6.62 -2.34 -18.84
C GLY A 100 -6.28 -0.85 -18.67
N SER A 101 -6.08 -0.39 -17.44
CA SER A 101 -5.83 1.02 -17.15
C SER A 101 -4.62 1.24 -16.24
N TYR A 102 -4.66 0.74 -15.02
CA TYR A 102 -3.55 0.92 -14.09
C TYR A 102 -3.46 -0.21 -13.05
N ARG A 103 -2.25 -0.40 -12.55
CA ARG A 103 -1.95 -1.16 -11.33
C ARG A 103 -1.75 -0.18 -10.18
N ALA A 104 -2.33 -0.47 -9.02
CA ALA A 104 -2.16 0.35 -7.84
C ALA A 104 -2.24 -0.49 -6.57
N SER A 105 -1.36 -0.20 -5.62
CA SER A 105 -1.33 -0.84 -4.31
C SER A 105 -0.70 0.05 -3.25
N PHE A 106 -0.89 -0.32 -2.00
CA PHE A 106 -0.04 0.16 -0.94
C PHE A 106 0.57 -1.00 -0.14
N LEU A 107 1.87 -0.92 0.12
CA LEU A 107 2.62 -1.82 0.98
C LEU A 107 2.48 -1.37 2.44
N ILE A 108 2.12 -2.29 3.33
CA ILE A 108 2.11 -2.03 4.78
C ILE A 108 3.53 -2.10 5.31
N ARG A 109 4.09 -0.94 5.75
CA ARG A 109 5.49 -0.78 6.17
C ARG A 109 5.69 -0.94 7.68
N LYS A 110 4.73 -0.39 8.45
CA LYS A 110 4.69 -0.54 9.92
C LYS A 110 3.28 -0.82 10.37
N TYR A 111 3.15 -1.64 11.38
CA TYR A 111 1.88 -1.99 11.99
C TYR A 111 2.04 -2.26 13.47
N ARG A 112 0.94 -2.32 14.20
CA ARG A 112 0.91 -2.59 15.63
C ARG A 112 0.02 -3.80 15.91
N ILE A 113 0.52 -4.71 16.75
CA ILE A 113 -0.25 -5.79 17.37
C ILE A 113 -0.18 -5.57 18.89
N GLY A 114 -1.33 -5.44 19.54
CA GLY A 114 -1.35 -5.07 20.95
C GLY A 114 -0.66 -3.71 21.18
N ASN A 115 0.41 -3.69 21.97
CA ASN A 115 1.21 -2.49 22.27
C ASN A 115 2.50 -2.39 21.44
N ASP A 116 2.83 -3.42 20.65
CA ASP A 116 4.10 -3.50 19.94
C ASP A 116 3.99 -2.92 18.52
N ILE A 117 4.86 -1.96 18.18
CA ILE A 117 5.00 -1.44 16.82
C ILE A 117 6.04 -2.27 16.09
N ILE A 118 5.62 -2.94 15.03
CA ILE A 118 6.46 -3.80 14.20
C ILE A 118 6.84 -3.03 12.93
N LYS A 119 8.15 -2.88 12.70
CA LYS A 119 8.74 -2.07 11.63
C LYS A 119 9.17 -2.89 10.41
N TYR A 120 9.03 -4.21 10.48
CA TYR A 120 9.48 -5.11 9.43
C TYR A 120 8.26 -5.66 8.66
N PRO A 121 7.97 -5.13 7.46
CA PRO A 121 6.78 -5.49 6.71
C PRO A 121 6.72 -6.99 6.33
N THR A 122 7.86 -7.65 6.24
CA THR A 122 7.97 -9.10 5.95
C THR A 122 7.32 -9.96 7.04
N TYR A 123 7.31 -9.51 8.29
CA TYR A 123 6.69 -10.25 9.40
C TYR A 123 5.17 -10.22 9.36
N LEU A 124 4.57 -9.23 8.69
CA LEU A 124 3.11 -9.15 8.60
C LEU A 124 2.50 -10.43 8.02
N ARG A 125 3.15 -11.05 7.03
CA ARG A 125 2.69 -12.31 6.46
C ARG A 125 2.75 -13.44 7.48
N GLU A 126 3.81 -13.50 8.27
CA GLU A 126 3.98 -14.50 9.33
C GLU A 126 2.94 -14.28 10.44
N ASP A 127 2.73 -13.04 10.85
CA ASP A 127 1.73 -12.67 11.84
C ASP A 127 0.32 -13.00 11.38
N LEU A 128 -0.06 -12.67 10.14
CA LEU A 128 -1.37 -12.98 9.59
C LEU A 128 -1.59 -14.50 9.44
N ILE A 129 -0.59 -15.26 8.98
CA ILE A 129 -0.70 -16.70 8.74
C ILE A 129 -0.42 -17.49 10.02
N GLY A 130 0.61 -17.13 10.79
CA GLY A 130 1.02 -17.84 11.98
C GLY A 130 -0.07 -17.92 13.05
N TYR A 131 -0.84 -16.85 13.14
CA TYR A 131 -1.99 -16.81 14.06
C TYR A 131 -3.27 -17.40 13.48
N THR A 132 -3.33 -17.65 12.18
CA THR A 132 -4.54 -18.18 11.52
C THR A 132 -4.37 -19.63 11.10
N GLY A 133 -3.14 -20.13 11.06
CA GLY A 133 -2.81 -21.44 10.50
C GLY A 133 -3.13 -22.59 11.46
N CYS A 134 -4.35 -23.14 11.34
CA CYS A 134 -4.68 -24.42 11.91
C CYS A 134 -5.35 -25.28 10.84
N ILE A 135 -4.77 -26.44 10.53
CA ILE A 135 -5.32 -27.36 9.52
C ILE A 135 -6.66 -28.00 9.93
N LEU A 136 -7.06 -27.87 11.19
CA LEU A 136 -8.30 -28.38 11.74
C LEU A 136 -9.39 -27.31 11.88
N SER A 137 -9.08 -26.05 11.52
CA SER A 137 -10.06 -24.94 11.52
C SER A 137 -10.59 -24.69 10.12
N ASP A 138 -11.69 -23.93 10.02
CA ASP A 138 -12.30 -23.53 8.75
C ASP A 138 -11.44 -22.53 7.92
N GLY A 139 -10.16 -22.37 8.27
CA GLY A 139 -9.19 -21.49 7.64
C GLY A 139 -9.15 -20.09 8.29
N PRO A 140 -8.15 -19.28 7.89
CA PRO A 140 -7.95 -17.97 8.46
C PRO A 140 -9.07 -17.01 8.07
N ARG A 141 -9.59 -16.28 9.03
CA ARG A 141 -10.50 -15.17 8.78
C ARG A 141 -9.74 -13.86 9.00
N ILE A 142 -9.54 -13.13 7.93
CA ILE A 142 -8.99 -11.79 7.97
C ILE A 142 -10.05 -10.86 7.41
N SER A 143 -10.48 -9.90 8.21
CA SER A 143 -11.45 -8.89 7.81
C SER A 143 -10.94 -7.50 8.15
N TRP A 144 -11.32 -6.53 7.34
CA TRP A 144 -11.14 -5.12 7.69
C TRP A 144 -12.33 -4.66 8.51
N ILE A 145 -12.06 -4.05 9.64
CA ILE A 145 -13.07 -3.43 10.52
C ILE A 145 -12.88 -1.93 10.42
N ASP A 146 -13.94 -1.23 10.04
CA ASP A 146 -13.91 0.23 9.97
C ASP A 146 -14.11 0.84 11.37
N ASP A 147 -13.28 1.82 11.70
CA ASP A 147 -13.37 2.65 12.90
C ASP A 147 -13.73 4.09 12.50
N GLU A 148 -14.42 4.80 13.38
CA GLU A 148 -14.60 6.25 13.22
C GLU A 148 -13.29 6.98 13.50
N TYR A 149 -12.93 7.93 12.65
CA TYR A 149 -11.74 8.74 12.84
C TYR A 149 -11.96 10.21 12.46
N ASP A 150 -11.18 11.08 13.08
CA ASP A 150 -11.14 12.49 12.76
C ASP A 150 -10.31 12.72 11.48
N LYS A 151 -10.96 13.22 10.43
CA LYS A 151 -10.32 13.48 9.13
C LYS A 151 -9.29 14.63 9.19
N THR A 152 -9.29 15.42 10.27
CA THR A 152 -8.30 16.47 10.48
C THR A 152 -6.96 15.95 10.99
N LEU A 153 -6.89 14.66 11.35
CA LEU A 153 -5.63 14.02 11.73
C LEU A 153 -4.60 14.12 10.61
N VAL A 154 -3.39 14.46 11.01
CA VAL A 154 -2.27 14.71 10.10
C VAL A 154 -1.45 13.43 9.95
N LEU A 155 -1.01 13.17 8.74
CA LEU A 155 0.00 12.16 8.44
C LEU A 155 1.35 12.83 8.16
N LEU A 156 2.42 12.16 8.52
CA LEU A 156 3.75 12.48 8.01
C LEU A 156 3.85 11.93 6.59
N ARG A 157 4.40 12.74 5.69
CA ARG A 157 4.62 12.39 4.29
C ARG A 157 6.13 12.37 4.03
N ASP A 158 6.63 11.34 3.36
CA ASP A 158 8.05 11.17 3.07
C ASP A 158 8.27 10.37 1.78
N SER A 159 9.50 10.33 1.30
CA SER A 159 9.89 9.50 0.16
C SER A 159 9.78 8.02 0.50
N ARG A 160 9.57 7.21 -0.54
CA ARG A 160 9.54 5.75 -0.43
C ARG A 160 10.90 5.19 0.01
N ILE A 161 10.89 4.06 0.72
CA ILE A 161 12.11 3.48 1.30
C ILE A 161 12.79 2.54 0.31
N ASN A 162 14.01 2.87 -0.11
CA ASN A 162 14.85 2.03 -0.97
C ASN A 162 14.22 1.68 -2.32
N VAL A 163 13.25 2.45 -2.78
CA VAL A 163 12.64 2.27 -4.10
C VAL A 163 13.56 2.90 -5.15
N ARG A 164 14.07 2.07 -6.07
CA ARG A 164 14.98 2.52 -7.10
C ARG A 164 14.25 3.42 -8.11
N ALA A 165 14.93 4.49 -8.55
CA ALA A 165 14.43 5.32 -9.63
C ALA A 165 14.69 4.68 -11.00
N TYR A 166 13.76 4.91 -11.94
CA TYR A 166 13.83 4.41 -13.31
C TYR A 166 13.53 5.53 -14.31
N ASP A 167 14.07 5.42 -15.51
CA ASP A 167 13.66 6.28 -16.62
C ASP A 167 12.28 5.85 -17.19
N ALA A 168 11.76 6.62 -18.14
CA ALA A 168 10.48 6.34 -18.79
C ALA A 168 10.41 4.98 -19.51
N LYS A 169 11.56 4.36 -19.80
CA LYS A 169 11.65 3.04 -20.46
C LYS A 169 11.87 1.90 -19.46
N GLY A 170 11.86 2.18 -18.16
CA GLY A 170 12.07 1.19 -17.12
C GLY A 170 13.53 0.81 -16.89
N LYS A 171 14.49 1.62 -17.38
CA LYS A 171 15.91 1.41 -17.10
C LYS A 171 16.26 2.03 -15.75
N PRO A 172 16.92 1.29 -14.84
CA PRO A 172 17.36 1.83 -13.56
C PRO A 172 18.30 3.02 -13.72
N LEU A 173 18.05 4.08 -12.97
CA LEU A 173 18.86 5.28 -12.97
C LEU A 173 20.04 5.15 -11.98
N SER A 174 21.18 5.78 -12.36
CA SER A 174 22.38 5.88 -11.53
C SER A 174 22.98 7.28 -11.69
N ASN A 175 23.72 7.73 -10.66
CA ASN A 175 24.48 8.97 -10.74
C ASN A 175 25.75 8.82 -11.59
N ALA A 176 26.54 9.89 -11.73
CA ALA A 176 27.77 9.89 -12.49
C ALA A 176 28.87 8.91 -11.99
N HIS A 177 28.74 8.43 -10.73
CA HIS A 177 29.66 7.46 -10.12
C HIS A 177 29.11 6.02 -10.17
N GLY A 178 27.97 5.78 -10.85
CA GLY A 178 27.34 4.47 -10.96
C GLY A 178 26.52 4.04 -9.75
N GLU A 179 26.31 4.91 -8.76
CA GLU A 179 25.48 4.63 -7.60
C GLU A 179 24.00 4.74 -7.95
N ALA A 180 23.17 3.86 -7.37
CA ALA A 180 21.74 3.85 -7.61
C ALA A 180 21.07 5.15 -7.18
N LEU A 181 20.20 5.70 -8.02
CA LEU A 181 19.30 6.76 -7.63
C LEU A 181 17.99 6.16 -7.10
N TYR A 182 17.41 6.84 -6.13
CA TYR A 182 16.15 6.41 -5.50
C TYR A 182 15.01 7.32 -5.90
N ASP A 183 13.80 6.75 -5.89
CA ASP A 183 12.57 7.45 -6.16
C ASP A 183 12.23 8.37 -4.98
N LEU A 184 12.05 9.66 -5.28
CA LEU A 184 11.80 10.68 -4.27
C LEU A 184 10.31 11.06 -4.17
N ARG A 185 9.42 10.38 -4.89
CA ARG A 185 7.99 10.64 -4.77
C ARG A 185 7.53 10.50 -3.33
N PRO A 186 6.76 11.48 -2.81
CA PRO A 186 6.36 11.51 -1.40
C PRO A 186 5.16 10.58 -1.12
N TRP A 187 5.29 9.33 -1.54
CA TRP A 187 4.23 8.32 -1.50
C TRP A 187 4.34 7.36 -0.32
N LYS A 188 5.05 7.76 0.72
CA LYS A 188 5.06 7.09 2.01
C LYS A 188 4.34 7.96 3.04
N PHE A 189 3.39 7.37 3.75
CA PHE A 189 2.58 8.04 4.77
C PHE A 189 2.67 7.29 6.09
N SER A 190 2.82 8.00 7.18
CA SER A 190 2.88 7.43 8.51
C SER A 190 2.14 8.25 9.55
N ARG A 191 1.71 7.58 10.61
CA ARG A 191 1.22 8.25 11.81
C ARG A 191 2.41 8.97 12.46
N PRO A 192 2.25 10.23 12.92
CA PRO A 192 3.25 10.85 13.78
C PRO A 192 3.51 9.95 14.99
N ASP A 193 4.78 9.74 15.34
CA ASP A 193 5.12 9.09 16.60
C ASP A 193 4.52 9.92 17.73
N SER A 194 3.68 9.32 18.56
CA SER A 194 3.17 9.98 19.76
C SER A 194 4.37 10.32 20.63
N GLN A 195 4.57 11.63 20.91
CA GLN A 195 5.48 12.10 21.94
C GLN A 195 5.01 11.64 23.31
#